data_06207ee71c5010a29950ea05cd7115b0
#
_entry.id   06207ee71c5010a29950ea05cd7115b0
#
_cell.length_a   1.000
_cell.length_b   1.000
_cell.length_c   1.000
_cell.angle_alpha   90.00
_cell.angle_beta   90.00
_cell.angle_gamma   90.00
#
_symmetry.space_group_name_H-M   'P 1'
#
loop_
_entity.id
_entity.type
_entity.pdbx_description
1 polymer ?
#
loop_
_entity_poly.entity_id
_entity_poly.type
_entity_poly.pdbx_seq_one_letter_code
_entity_poly.pdbx_strand_id
1 'polypeptide(L)'
;MSWKIKGNMYYKSTMKILKYEERMFKMNFKKLLGFAAATAMSLTMLGGCGKTTTDADSGNAEETTAASEPAEVLTASELVKGMKIGWSLGNTLDAQQLKWTKVDDPIQFETSWGNVQTTQQIIDTVKSAGFNVIRIPITWESHVGDAPDYKINEKWMARVKEVVDYAYGDGTYVIINLHHEEWHFPSEENYPAASEKLKAMWIQIAAEFQDYDQHLIFEGLNEPRMKGTGQEWTGGTPEAREVINKLNADFVATIRAQSGNNPDRCLMIPTIAASGDSAALNGFTVPDDDKVIVSIHAYKPYNFALNITGTAEFNVDADKGEIDTIMNNIKTNFLDKGIPVVIGEYGMMNKNNTEARAAALDYYLSAAKELGVPCVWWDNGAFDGNGENFGLLDRSTCTWKYPELMDVFKKYAE
;
A
#
# COMPACT_ATOMS: atom_id res chain seq x y z
N MET A 1 -33.30 17.00 -26.59
CA MET A 1 -33.67 15.57 -26.56
C MET A 1 -32.48 14.63 -26.35
N SER A 2 -31.26 15.16 -26.17
CA SER A 2 -29.98 14.37 -26.10
C SER A 2 -29.51 13.99 -24.68
N TRP A 3 -29.99 14.66 -23.65
CA TRP A 3 -29.49 14.46 -22.26
C TRP A 3 -30.15 13.29 -21.50
N LYS A 4 -31.37 12.89 -21.86
CA LYS A 4 -32.04 11.73 -21.21
C LYS A 4 -31.50 10.35 -21.62
N ILE A 5 -30.81 10.25 -22.75
CA ILE A 5 -30.31 8.96 -23.26
C ILE A 5 -28.99 8.58 -22.62
N LYS A 6 -28.12 9.55 -22.30
CA LYS A 6 -26.82 9.27 -21.65
C LYS A 6 -26.95 8.85 -20.16
N GLY A 7 -27.87 9.47 -19.42
CA GLY A 7 -28.12 9.11 -18.02
C GLY A 7 -28.67 7.69 -17.83
N ASN A 8 -29.46 7.22 -18.81
CA ASN A 8 -30.05 5.86 -18.73
C ASN A 8 -29.08 4.74 -19.09
N MET A 9 -28.01 5.04 -19.80
CA MET A 9 -26.95 4.08 -20.14
C MET A 9 -25.96 3.90 -18.99
N TYR A 10 -25.62 4.97 -18.28
CA TYR A 10 -24.78 4.92 -17.07
C TYR A 10 -25.48 4.16 -15.93
N TYR A 11 -26.76 4.47 -15.69
CA TYR A 11 -27.55 3.79 -14.65
C TYR A 11 -27.71 2.28 -14.92
N LYS A 12 -27.85 1.88 -16.18
CA LYS A 12 -27.95 0.46 -16.56
C LYS A 12 -26.62 -0.26 -16.48
N SER A 13 -25.48 0.42 -16.68
CA SER A 13 -24.16 -0.14 -16.53
C SER A 13 -23.85 -0.41 -15.06
N THR A 14 -24.05 0.58 -14.21
CA THR A 14 -23.85 0.46 -12.76
C THR A 14 -24.74 -0.62 -12.12
N MET A 15 -26.00 -0.74 -12.55
CA MET A 15 -26.90 -1.80 -12.08
C MET A 15 -26.53 -3.19 -12.60
N LYS A 16 -25.81 -3.31 -13.71
CA LYS A 16 -25.30 -4.60 -14.18
C LYS A 16 -24.06 -5.03 -13.37
N ILE A 17 -23.18 -4.09 -13.03
CA ILE A 17 -22.01 -4.33 -12.18
C ILE A 17 -22.47 -4.79 -10.78
N LEU A 18 -23.41 -4.07 -10.16
CA LEU A 18 -23.95 -4.44 -8.85
C LEU A 18 -24.63 -5.82 -8.82
N LYS A 19 -25.35 -6.19 -9.89
CA LYS A 19 -25.96 -7.54 -9.99
C LYS A 19 -24.94 -8.66 -10.24
N TYR A 20 -23.83 -8.32 -10.87
CA TYR A 20 -22.73 -9.25 -11.14
C TYR A 20 -21.96 -9.56 -9.85
N GLU A 21 -21.62 -8.56 -9.07
CA GLU A 21 -20.96 -8.69 -7.76
C GLU A 21 -21.81 -9.53 -6.77
N GLU A 22 -23.11 -9.27 -6.71
CA GLU A 22 -24.04 -10.07 -5.89
C GLU A 22 -24.10 -11.56 -6.31
N ARG A 23 -23.89 -11.85 -7.59
CA ARG A 23 -23.91 -13.21 -8.14
C ARG A 23 -22.61 -13.96 -7.86
N MET A 24 -21.47 -13.28 -7.91
CA MET A 24 -20.15 -13.83 -7.57
C MET A 24 -20.06 -14.18 -6.08
N PHE A 25 -20.59 -13.33 -5.22
CA PHE A 25 -20.65 -13.56 -3.79
C PHE A 25 -21.45 -14.85 -3.45
N LYS A 26 -22.60 -15.06 -4.10
CA LYS A 26 -23.43 -16.27 -3.89
C LYS A 26 -22.76 -17.56 -4.39
N MET A 27 -21.87 -17.49 -5.36
CA MET A 27 -21.14 -18.66 -5.87
C MET A 27 -19.98 -19.06 -4.95
N ASN A 28 -19.25 -18.09 -4.39
CA ASN A 28 -18.17 -18.37 -3.45
C ASN A 28 -18.67 -18.91 -2.11
N PHE A 29 -19.83 -18.43 -1.63
CA PHE A 29 -20.43 -18.92 -0.40
C PHE A 29 -20.88 -20.40 -0.49
N LYS A 30 -21.27 -20.88 -1.66
CA LYS A 30 -21.62 -22.29 -1.87
C LYS A 30 -20.39 -23.21 -1.89
N LYS A 31 -19.22 -22.72 -2.24
CA LYS A 31 -17.96 -23.50 -2.18
C LYS A 31 -17.41 -23.61 -0.75
N LEU A 32 -17.65 -22.62 0.10
CA LEU A 32 -17.20 -22.62 1.49
C LEU A 32 -17.96 -23.61 2.39
N LEU A 33 -19.23 -23.86 2.09
CA LEU A 33 -20.07 -24.80 2.86
C LEU A 33 -19.76 -26.29 2.59
N GLY A 34 -18.89 -26.58 1.63
CA GLY A 34 -18.52 -27.98 1.27
C GLY A 34 -17.32 -28.55 2.04
N PHE A 35 -16.57 -27.74 2.79
CA PHE A 35 -15.29 -28.15 3.40
C PHE A 35 -15.31 -28.29 4.94
N ALA A 36 -16.45 -28.10 5.59
CA ALA A 36 -16.57 -28.12 7.06
C ALA A 36 -17.04 -29.46 7.64
N ALA A 37 -16.62 -30.59 7.07
CA ALA A 37 -16.97 -31.92 7.62
C ALA A 37 -15.81 -32.92 7.42
N ALA A 38 -14.72 -32.79 8.13
CA ALA A 38 -13.82 -33.88 8.52
C ALA A 38 -12.60 -33.28 9.29
N THR A 39 -12.55 -33.38 10.57
CA THR A 39 -11.45 -33.91 11.35
C THR A 39 -11.67 -33.59 12.83
N ALA A 40 -12.11 -34.57 13.56
CA ALA A 40 -12.02 -34.64 15.01
C ALA A 40 -11.14 -35.84 15.37
N MET A 41 -10.44 -35.73 16.48
CA MET A 41 -9.69 -36.76 17.24
C MET A 41 -8.18 -36.89 16.91
N SER A 42 -7.34 -36.48 17.84
CA SER A 42 -6.85 -37.37 18.92
C SER A 42 -5.92 -36.63 19.88
N LEU A 43 -6.30 -36.69 21.16
CA LEU A 43 -5.48 -36.36 22.33
C LEU A 43 -4.62 -37.58 22.70
N THR A 44 -3.33 -37.40 23.04
CA THR A 44 -2.65 -38.24 24.03
C THR A 44 -1.60 -37.48 24.78
N MET A 45 -1.73 -37.48 26.08
CA MET A 45 -0.76 -37.00 27.08
C MET A 45 0.41 -37.95 27.20
N LEU A 46 1.58 -37.45 27.61
CA LEU A 46 2.43 -38.11 28.61
C LEU A 46 3.43 -37.12 29.19
N GLY A 47 3.43 -37.04 30.49
CA GLY A 47 4.32 -36.22 31.32
C GLY A 47 5.61 -36.96 31.69
N GLY A 48 6.56 -36.23 32.21
CA GLY A 48 7.80 -36.78 32.75
C GLY A 48 8.63 -35.70 33.48
N CYS A 49 8.62 -35.80 34.78
CA CYS A 49 9.36 -34.98 35.76
C CYS A 49 10.83 -35.37 35.82
N GLY A 50 11.75 -34.43 36.05
CA GLY A 50 13.12 -34.69 36.40
C GLY A 50 13.87 -33.44 36.87
N LYS A 51 13.95 -33.27 38.19
CA LYS A 51 14.83 -32.32 38.87
C LYS A 51 16.25 -32.92 39.00
N THR A 52 17.29 -32.12 38.82
CA THR A 52 18.50 -32.20 39.63
C THR A 52 19.22 -30.85 39.71
N THR A 53 19.58 -30.48 40.92
CA THR A 53 20.39 -29.37 41.41
C THR A 53 21.89 -29.69 41.27
N THR A 54 22.71 -28.67 41.01
CA THR A 54 23.87 -28.27 41.86
C THR A 54 24.75 -27.25 41.16
N ASP A 55 24.97 -26.19 41.82
CA ASP A 55 26.11 -25.45 42.38
C ASP A 55 26.90 -24.50 41.47
N ALA A 56 27.05 -23.34 42.06
CA ALA A 56 27.76 -22.13 41.78
C ALA A 56 29.21 -22.27 41.29
N ASP A 57 29.58 -21.39 40.36
CA ASP A 57 30.86 -20.70 40.43
C ASP A 57 30.73 -19.27 39.90
N SER A 58 31.21 -18.32 40.70
CA SER A 58 31.19 -16.88 40.51
C SER A 58 32.39 -16.48 39.62
N GLY A 59 32.06 -16.06 38.38
CA GLY A 59 33.01 -15.39 37.52
C GLY A 59 32.40 -14.05 37.06
N ASN A 60 32.84 -12.98 37.72
CA ASN A 60 32.48 -11.60 37.38
C ASN A 60 33.18 -11.23 36.05
N ALA A 61 32.48 -11.32 34.93
CA ALA A 61 32.89 -10.68 33.69
C ALA A 61 32.06 -9.41 33.55
N GLU A 62 32.69 -8.26 33.74
CA GLU A 62 32.15 -6.98 33.32
C GLU A 62 31.94 -7.02 31.78
N GLU A 63 30.73 -7.28 31.38
CA GLU A 63 30.28 -7.10 30.00
C GLU A 63 30.21 -5.59 29.76
N THR A 64 31.29 -5.01 29.26
CA THR A 64 31.26 -3.68 28.66
C THR A 64 30.35 -3.75 27.45
N THR A 65 29.07 -3.45 27.64
CA THR A 65 28.15 -3.10 26.53
C THR A 65 28.73 -1.86 25.87
N ALA A 66 29.43 -2.05 24.77
CA ALA A 66 29.75 -0.97 23.86
C ALA A 66 28.39 -0.39 23.42
N ALA A 67 28.11 0.84 23.85
CA ALA A 67 26.99 1.59 23.33
C ALA A 67 27.18 1.66 21.82
N SER A 68 26.30 1.03 21.06
CA SER A 68 26.27 1.20 19.62
C SER A 68 26.11 2.69 19.33
N GLU A 69 26.97 3.25 18.45
CA GLU A 69 26.76 4.61 17.98
C GLU A 69 25.32 4.73 17.46
N PRO A 70 24.64 5.87 17.69
CA PRO A 70 23.31 6.09 17.15
C PRO A 70 23.36 5.88 15.63
N ALA A 71 22.44 5.09 15.10
CA ALA A 71 22.33 4.90 13.66
C ALA A 71 22.22 6.28 12.97
N GLU A 72 22.96 6.47 11.88
CA GLU A 72 22.92 7.72 11.11
C GLU A 72 21.51 7.96 10.59
N VAL A 73 20.97 9.14 10.85
CA VAL A 73 19.61 9.53 10.39
C VAL A 73 19.73 10.00 8.94
N LEU A 74 19.18 9.19 8.03
CA LEU A 74 19.23 9.46 6.59
C LEU A 74 18.20 10.53 6.17
N THR A 75 18.53 11.32 5.18
CA THR A 75 17.56 12.10 4.42
C THR A 75 16.68 11.19 3.57
N ALA A 76 15.52 11.70 3.09
CA ALA A 76 14.66 10.93 2.21
C ALA A 76 15.38 10.48 0.92
N SER A 77 16.25 11.35 0.36
CA SER A 77 17.03 11.03 -0.83
C SER A 77 18.06 9.93 -0.59
N GLU A 78 18.65 9.87 0.60
CA GLU A 78 19.59 8.81 0.98
C GLU A 78 18.84 7.49 1.23
N LEU A 79 17.72 7.54 1.95
CA LEU A 79 16.90 6.37 2.25
C LEU A 79 16.35 5.71 0.98
N VAL A 80 15.83 6.50 0.03
CA VAL A 80 15.28 5.99 -1.24
C VAL A 80 16.33 5.26 -2.08
N LYS A 81 17.62 5.63 -2.00
CA LYS A 81 18.71 4.92 -2.70
C LYS A 81 18.88 3.48 -2.25
N GLY A 82 18.48 3.14 -1.03
CA GLY A 82 18.50 1.77 -0.52
C GLY A 82 17.31 0.92 -0.97
N MET A 83 16.25 1.55 -1.45
CA MET A 83 15.07 0.87 -1.96
C MET A 83 15.31 0.36 -3.38
N LYS A 84 14.88 -0.86 -3.68
CA LYS A 84 15.05 -1.49 -4.99
C LYS A 84 13.70 -1.79 -5.64
N ILE A 85 13.13 -2.94 -5.34
CA ILE A 85 11.82 -3.37 -5.80
C ILE A 85 10.88 -3.53 -4.61
N GLY A 86 9.61 -3.17 -4.83
CA GLY A 86 8.58 -3.23 -3.80
C GLY A 86 7.39 -4.10 -4.18
N TRP A 87 6.71 -4.57 -3.14
CA TRP A 87 5.50 -5.36 -3.21
C TRP A 87 4.47 -4.81 -2.21
N SER A 88 3.20 -4.66 -2.64
CA SER A 88 2.08 -4.25 -1.80
C SER A 88 1.25 -5.42 -1.35
N LEU A 89 0.89 -5.45 -0.07
CA LEU A 89 -0.08 -6.36 0.53
C LEU A 89 -1.52 -5.87 0.25
N GLY A 90 -1.91 -5.78 -1.01
CA GLY A 90 -3.21 -5.24 -1.41
C GLY A 90 -4.38 -6.18 -1.12
N ASN A 91 -5.59 -5.62 -1.03
CA ASN A 91 -6.85 -6.30 -0.74
C ASN A 91 -6.82 -7.11 0.57
N THR A 92 -6.18 -6.55 1.61
CA THR A 92 -6.03 -7.18 2.93
C THR A 92 -6.42 -6.19 4.03
N LEU A 93 -5.45 -5.49 4.63
CA LEU A 93 -5.75 -4.49 5.66
C LEU A 93 -6.35 -3.19 5.06
N ASP A 94 -6.28 -3.02 3.76
CA ASP A 94 -6.95 -1.96 3.00
C ASP A 94 -8.44 -2.23 2.74
N ALA A 95 -8.94 -3.42 3.05
CA ALA A 95 -10.36 -3.73 2.86
C ALA A 95 -11.26 -2.81 3.69
N GLN A 96 -12.21 -2.15 3.00
CA GLN A 96 -13.18 -1.25 3.61
C GLN A 96 -14.55 -1.90 3.75
N GLN A 97 -15.39 -1.34 4.64
CA GLN A 97 -16.77 -1.79 4.78
C GLN A 97 -17.59 -1.35 3.58
N LEU A 98 -18.05 -2.32 2.81
CA LEU A 98 -19.01 -2.07 1.75
C LEU A 98 -20.44 -2.18 2.30
N LYS A 99 -21.40 -1.48 1.70
CA LYS A 99 -22.82 -1.40 2.16
C LYS A 99 -23.48 -2.76 2.41
N TRP A 100 -22.93 -3.83 1.83
CA TRP A 100 -23.42 -5.21 1.94
C TRP A 100 -22.57 -6.09 2.87
N THR A 101 -21.44 -5.62 3.34
CA THR A 101 -20.54 -6.35 4.24
C THR A 101 -20.86 -5.94 5.66
N LYS A 102 -21.40 -6.83 6.47
CA LYS A 102 -21.48 -6.65 7.92
C LYS A 102 -20.38 -7.50 8.53
N VAL A 103 -19.38 -6.82 9.04
CA VAL A 103 -18.28 -7.45 9.75
C VAL A 103 -18.32 -6.90 11.18
N ASP A 104 -18.51 -7.77 12.15
CA ASP A 104 -18.64 -7.38 13.56
C ASP A 104 -17.27 -7.35 14.26
N ASP A 105 -16.33 -8.19 13.82
CA ASP A 105 -14.96 -8.19 14.34
C ASP A 105 -14.03 -7.42 13.39
N PRO A 106 -13.32 -6.37 13.87
CA PRO A 106 -12.41 -5.59 13.03
C PRO A 106 -11.36 -6.43 12.29
N ILE A 107 -10.89 -7.55 12.87
CA ILE A 107 -9.90 -8.42 12.22
C ILE A 107 -10.45 -9.12 10.98
N GLN A 108 -11.76 -9.35 10.89
CA GLN A 108 -12.38 -10.02 9.74
C GLN A 108 -12.31 -9.15 8.46
N PHE A 109 -12.05 -7.85 8.57
CA PHE A 109 -11.84 -7.01 7.39
C PHE A 109 -10.67 -7.50 6.55
N GLU A 110 -9.59 -7.96 7.17
CA GLU A 110 -8.39 -8.46 6.49
C GLU A 110 -8.68 -9.53 5.43
N THR A 111 -9.71 -10.36 5.65
CA THR A 111 -10.08 -11.45 4.73
C THR A 111 -11.36 -11.18 3.94
N SER A 112 -11.99 -10.02 4.15
CA SER A 112 -13.31 -9.71 3.59
C SER A 112 -13.31 -9.56 2.07
N TRP A 113 -12.17 -9.24 1.47
CA TRP A 113 -12.00 -9.12 0.02
C TRP A 113 -11.39 -10.36 -0.65
N GLY A 114 -11.36 -11.49 0.07
CA GLY A 114 -11.09 -12.82 -0.48
C GLY A 114 -9.66 -13.32 -0.31
N ASN A 115 -8.75 -12.53 0.25
CA ASN A 115 -7.43 -13.01 0.64
C ASN A 115 -7.48 -13.80 1.95
N VAL A 116 -6.47 -14.61 2.18
CA VAL A 116 -6.24 -15.28 3.47
C VAL A 116 -5.65 -14.28 4.47
N GLN A 117 -5.76 -14.60 5.75
CA GLN A 117 -5.08 -13.85 6.79
C GLN A 117 -3.56 -13.86 6.56
N THR A 118 -2.93 -12.69 6.68
CA THR A 118 -1.48 -12.53 6.48
C THR A 118 -0.70 -13.25 7.57
N THR A 119 0.33 -13.97 7.17
CA THR A 119 1.22 -14.71 8.05
C THR A 119 2.67 -14.31 7.82
N GLN A 120 3.54 -14.58 8.80
CA GLN A 120 4.99 -14.41 8.65
C GLN A 120 5.50 -15.10 7.38
N GLN A 121 5.03 -16.33 7.08
CA GLN A 121 5.46 -17.09 5.90
C GLN A 121 5.16 -16.39 4.58
N ILE A 122 4.03 -15.69 4.46
CA ILE A 122 3.69 -14.88 3.26
C ILE A 122 4.75 -13.81 3.07
N ILE A 123 5.04 -13.06 4.11
CA ILE A 123 6.03 -11.96 4.07
C ILE A 123 7.45 -12.50 3.82
N ASP A 124 7.84 -13.59 4.47
CA ASP A 124 9.14 -14.23 4.25
C ASP A 124 9.30 -14.70 2.79
N THR A 125 8.22 -15.19 2.18
CA THR A 125 8.22 -15.56 0.75
C THR A 125 8.49 -14.35 -0.15
N VAL A 126 7.88 -13.20 0.16
CA VAL A 126 8.10 -11.95 -0.56
C VAL A 126 9.55 -11.48 -0.41
N LYS A 127 10.06 -11.41 0.82
CA LYS A 127 11.45 -11.01 1.11
C LYS A 127 12.47 -11.94 0.44
N SER A 128 12.23 -13.25 0.49
CA SER A 128 13.09 -14.27 -0.15
C SER A 128 13.15 -14.15 -1.68
N ALA A 129 12.16 -13.51 -2.31
CA ALA A 129 12.16 -13.22 -3.74
C ALA A 129 12.95 -11.95 -4.12
N GLY A 130 13.52 -11.23 -3.12
CA GLY A 130 14.35 -10.05 -3.31
C GLY A 130 13.62 -8.72 -3.17
N PHE A 131 12.32 -8.71 -2.81
CA PHE A 131 11.61 -7.48 -2.51
C PHE A 131 12.11 -6.91 -1.18
N ASN A 132 12.67 -5.72 -1.22
CA ASN A 132 13.17 -5.02 -0.03
C ASN A 132 12.30 -3.82 0.39
N VAL A 133 11.20 -3.57 -0.32
CA VAL A 133 10.16 -2.60 0.05
C VAL A 133 8.84 -3.34 0.15
N ILE A 134 8.19 -3.28 1.31
CA ILE A 134 6.87 -3.87 1.52
C ILE A 134 5.90 -2.76 1.92
N ARG A 135 4.94 -2.47 1.05
CA ARG A 135 3.86 -1.55 1.36
C ARG A 135 2.67 -2.33 1.92
N ILE A 136 2.19 -1.90 3.05
CA ILE A 136 1.05 -2.46 3.77
C ILE A 136 -0.04 -1.38 3.77
N PRO A 137 -0.92 -1.37 2.77
CA PRO A 137 -2.03 -0.43 2.72
C PRO A 137 -3.05 -0.76 3.80
N ILE A 138 -3.54 0.27 4.51
CA ILE A 138 -4.43 0.10 5.67
C ILE A 138 -5.58 1.09 5.58
N THR A 139 -6.81 0.58 5.63
CA THR A 139 -8.03 1.39 5.81
C THR A 139 -8.38 1.46 7.28
N TRP A 140 -8.53 2.67 7.78
CA TRP A 140 -8.80 2.93 9.20
C TRP A 140 -10.23 3.40 9.46
N GLU A 141 -10.90 3.98 8.47
CA GLU A 141 -12.21 4.64 8.63
C GLU A 141 -13.23 3.77 9.36
N SER A 142 -13.29 2.47 9.07
CA SER A 142 -14.19 1.53 9.73
C SER A 142 -13.73 1.12 11.13
N HIS A 143 -12.56 1.57 11.56
CA HIS A 143 -11.90 1.17 12.81
C HIS A 143 -11.62 2.33 13.74
N VAL A 144 -12.19 3.51 13.49
CA VAL A 144 -12.07 4.70 14.34
C VAL A 144 -13.40 5.08 14.93
N GLY A 145 -13.38 5.57 16.17
CA GLY A 145 -14.53 6.14 16.86
C GLY A 145 -14.89 7.54 16.37
N ASP A 146 -15.88 8.13 17.06
CA ASP A 146 -16.38 9.46 16.75
C ASP A 146 -15.40 10.58 17.17
N ALA A 147 -15.65 11.78 16.63
CA ALA A 147 -14.99 13.01 17.06
C ALA A 147 -15.21 13.29 18.56
N PRO A 148 -14.32 14.03 19.25
CA PRO A 148 -13.08 14.60 18.69
C PRO A 148 -11.89 13.65 18.72
N ASP A 149 -11.99 12.53 19.44
CA ASP A 149 -10.85 11.68 19.76
C ASP A 149 -10.47 10.77 18.58
N TYR A 150 -11.44 10.41 17.73
CA TYR A 150 -11.26 9.46 16.63
C TYR A 150 -10.45 8.23 17.07
N LYS A 151 -10.81 7.66 18.23
CA LYS A 151 -10.05 6.57 18.86
C LYS A 151 -9.97 5.37 17.94
N ILE A 152 -8.76 4.94 17.59
CA ILE A 152 -8.52 3.75 16.79
C ILE A 152 -8.84 2.51 17.63
N ASN A 153 -9.48 1.52 17.01
CA ASN A 153 -9.80 0.24 17.63
C ASN A 153 -8.51 -0.49 18.02
N GLU A 154 -8.38 -0.85 19.29
CA GLU A 154 -7.15 -1.45 19.84
C GLU A 154 -6.81 -2.82 19.20
N LYS A 155 -7.83 -3.63 18.87
CA LYS A 155 -7.59 -4.93 18.19
C LYS A 155 -7.08 -4.73 16.77
N TRP A 156 -7.61 -3.70 16.06
CA TRP A 156 -7.16 -3.36 14.72
C TRP A 156 -5.72 -2.86 14.74
N MET A 157 -5.41 -1.92 15.63
CA MET A 157 -4.04 -1.42 15.79
C MET A 157 -3.06 -2.56 16.11
N ALA A 158 -3.41 -3.46 17.02
CA ALA A 158 -2.59 -4.60 17.36
C ALA A 158 -2.36 -5.54 16.17
N ARG A 159 -3.40 -5.76 15.33
CA ARG A 159 -3.25 -6.57 14.11
C ARG A 159 -2.38 -5.89 13.06
N VAL A 160 -2.58 -4.60 12.85
CA VAL A 160 -1.71 -3.80 11.96
C VAL A 160 -0.25 -3.90 12.42
N LYS A 161 -0.01 -3.70 13.71
CA LYS A 161 1.34 -3.82 14.28
C LYS A 161 1.93 -5.21 14.04
N GLU A 162 1.19 -6.26 14.28
CA GLU A 162 1.63 -7.65 14.05
C GLU A 162 2.06 -7.87 12.58
N VAL A 163 1.28 -7.37 11.60
CA VAL A 163 1.63 -7.50 10.18
C VAL A 163 2.84 -6.64 9.81
N VAL A 164 2.95 -5.44 10.38
CA VAL A 164 4.16 -4.61 10.24
C VAL A 164 5.39 -5.33 10.79
N ASP A 165 5.28 -5.95 11.97
CA ASP A 165 6.38 -6.71 12.60
C ASP A 165 6.83 -7.90 11.74
N TYR A 166 5.95 -8.53 10.95
CA TYR A 166 6.35 -9.56 9.99
C TYR A 166 7.28 -9.03 8.90
N ALA A 167 7.10 -7.79 8.48
CA ALA A 167 7.86 -7.17 7.41
C ALA A 167 9.10 -6.41 7.91
N TYR A 168 8.98 -5.75 9.08
CA TYR A 168 10.01 -4.88 9.66
C TYR A 168 11.22 -5.66 10.15
N GLY A 169 12.37 -5.02 10.11
CA GLY A 169 13.68 -5.59 10.49
C GLY A 169 14.48 -6.04 9.29
N ASP A 170 15.68 -6.54 9.52
CA ASP A 170 16.64 -7.04 8.52
C ASP A 170 16.91 -6.09 7.32
N GLY A 171 16.63 -4.77 7.48
CA GLY A 171 16.84 -3.75 6.45
C GLY A 171 15.70 -3.64 5.43
N THR A 172 14.57 -4.30 5.64
CA THR A 172 13.37 -4.13 4.80
C THR A 172 12.70 -2.79 5.08
N TYR A 173 12.40 -2.03 4.03
CA TYR A 173 11.60 -0.80 4.10
C TYR A 173 10.12 -1.14 4.13
N VAL A 174 9.42 -0.65 5.14
CA VAL A 174 7.97 -0.89 5.30
C VAL A 174 7.23 0.43 5.16
N ILE A 175 6.19 0.47 4.35
CA ILE A 175 5.35 1.65 4.14
C ILE A 175 3.94 1.33 4.65
N ILE A 176 3.42 2.15 5.55
CA ILE A 176 2.02 2.10 6.01
C ILE A 176 1.32 3.41 5.73
N ASN A 177 -0.01 3.37 5.52
CA ASN A 177 -0.75 4.56 5.10
C ASN A 177 -2.18 4.65 5.68
N LEU A 178 -2.88 5.74 5.33
CA LEU A 178 -4.33 5.85 5.35
C LEU A 178 -4.85 5.59 3.93
N HIS A 179 -5.51 4.41 3.70
CA HIS A 179 -5.74 3.92 2.34
C HIS A 179 -7.12 4.32 1.77
N HIS A 180 -8.17 3.56 2.04
CA HIS A 180 -9.52 3.84 1.54
C HIS A 180 -10.32 4.67 2.55
N GLU A 181 -10.01 5.96 2.61
CA GLU A 181 -10.65 6.90 3.52
C GLU A 181 -11.62 7.81 2.74
N GLU A 182 -12.87 7.92 3.17
CA GLU A 182 -13.90 8.70 2.46
C GLU A 182 -14.05 10.13 3.00
N TRP A 183 -13.53 10.42 4.20
CA TRP A 183 -13.74 11.67 4.93
C TRP A 183 -12.91 12.86 4.42
N HIS A 184 -11.88 12.65 3.62
CA HIS A 184 -10.95 13.70 3.17
C HIS A 184 -11.28 14.27 1.78
N PHE A 185 -12.58 14.32 1.39
CA PHE A 185 -12.94 14.97 0.12
C PHE A 185 -12.31 16.36 0.04
N PRO A 186 -11.49 16.66 -1.01
CA PRO A 186 -10.65 17.85 -1.03
C PRO A 186 -11.43 19.10 -1.47
N SER A 187 -12.08 19.77 -0.51
CA SER A 187 -12.71 21.07 -0.64
C SER A 187 -12.36 21.95 0.56
N GLU A 188 -12.34 23.27 0.37
CA GLU A 188 -12.10 24.23 1.47
C GLU A 188 -13.15 24.08 2.59
N GLU A 189 -14.39 23.75 2.24
CA GLU A 189 -15.47 23.52 3.21
C GLU A 189 -15.16 22.34 4.12
N ASN A 190 -14.64 21.23 3.56
CA ASN A 190 -14.36 20.00 4.29
C ASN A 190 -12.99 19.99 4.98
N TYR A 191 -12.06 20.84 4.53
CA TYR A 191 -10.67 20.85 5.00
C TYR A 191 -10.52 20.89 6.52
N PRO A 192 -11.25 21.75 7.29
CA PRO A 192 -11.07 21.78 8.76
C PRO A 192 -11.37 20.43 9.42
N ALA A 193 -12.45 19.77 9.03
CA ALA A 193 -12.83 18.46 9.59
C ALA A 193 -11.87 17.35 9.14
N ALA A 194 -11.46 17.37 7.87
CA ALA A 194 -10.49 16.42 7.34
C ALA A 194 -9.12 16.55 8.03
N SER A 195 -8.64 17.78 8.23
CA SER A 195 -7.39 18.07 8.94
C SER A 195 -7.44 17.61 10.41
N GLU A 196 -8.55 17.86 11.12
CA GLU A 196 -8.73 17.41 12.50
C GLU A 196 -8.63 15.87 12.61
N LYS A 197 -9.38 15.16 11.76
CA LYS A 197 -9.39 13.69 11.75
C LYS A 197 -8.02 13.11 11.35
N LEU A 198 -7.40 13.67 10.32
CA LEU A 198 -6.05 13.28 9.86
C LEU A 198 -5.04 13.32 11.00
N LYS A 199 -5.00 14.46 11.70
CA LYS A 199 -4.09 14.68 12.85
C LYS A 199 -4.35 13.70 13.98
N ALA A 200 -5.63 13.56 14.37
CA ALA A 200 -6.01 12.67 15.46
C ALA A 200 -5.65 11.20 15.20
N MET A 201 -5.81 10.74 13.96
CA MET A 201 -5.43 9.38 13.58
C MET A 201 -3.91 9.20 13.54
N TRP A 202 -3.18 10.12 12.90
CA TRP A 202 -1.73 10.02 12.79
C TRP A 202 -1.00 10.17 14.13
N ILE A 203 -1.53 10.93 15.09
CA ILE A 203 -0.99 10.99 16.47
C ILE A 203 -1.02 9.61 17.12
N GLN A 204 -2.10 8.85 16.96
CA GLN A 204 -2.24 7.52 17.54
C GLN A 204 -1.35 6.50 16.85
N ILE A 205 -1.29 6.54 15.50
CA ILE A 205 -0.41 5.66 14.71
C ILE A 205 1.06 5.95 15.03
N ALA A 206 1.45 7.21 15.07
CA ALA A 206 2.82 7.61 15.38
C ALA A 206 3.24 7.21 16.80
N ALA A 207 2.32 7.25 17.76
CA ALA A 207 2.58 6.81 19.13
C ALA A 207 2.82 5.28 19.21
N GLU A 208 2.05 4.48 18.46
CA GLU A 208 2.22 3.01 18.42
C GLU A 208 3.56 2.61 17.82
N PHE A 209 4.02 3.33 16.81
CA PHE A 209 5.23 3.00 16.06
C PHE A 209 6.43 3.90 16.38
N GLN A 210 6.42 4.61 17.52
CA GLN A 210 7.45 5.60 17.85
C GLN A 210 8.88 5.04 17.95
N ASP A 211 9.02 3.77 18.31
CA ASP A 211 10.32 3.11 18.52
C ASP A 211 10.87 2.44 17.25
N TYR A 212 10.09 2.42 16.16
CA TYR A 212 10.55 1.89 14.87
C TYR A 212 11.46 2.93 14.20
N ASP A 213 12.57 2.46 13.66
CA ASP A 213 13.54 3.33 12.99
C ASP A 213 13.05 3.83 11.60
N GLN A 214 13.95 4.42 10.85
CA GLN A 214 13.68 5.01 9.54
C GLN A 214 13.25 4.01 8.45
N HIS A 215 13.37 2.69 8.67
CA HIS A 215 12.86 1.68 7.74
C HIS A 215 11.33 1.57 7.76
N LEU A 216 10.66 2.08 8.80
CA LEU A 216 9.21 2.24 8.78
C LEU A 216 8.85 3.65 8.34
N ILE A 217 8.19 3.75 7.18
CA ILE A 217 7.81 4.99 6.49
C ILE A 217 6.30 5.18 6.61
N PHE A 218 5.86 6.40 6.88
CA PHE A 218 4.44 6.74 6.90
C PHE A 218 4.05 7.46 5.61
N GLU A 219 3.03 6.96 4.92
CA GLU A 219 2.40 7.60 3.77
C GLU A 219 1.08 8.26 4.21
N GLY A 220 1.02 9.58 4.18
CA GLY A 220 -0.02 10.38 4.81
C GLY A 220 -1.43 10.03 4.38
N LEU A 221 -1.65 9.88 3.09
CA LEU A 221 -2.89 9.48 2.42
C LEU A 221 -2.54 8.62 1.20
N ASN A 222 -3.46 7.77 0.74
CA ASN A 222 -3.28 6.94 -0.45
C ASN A 222 -3.50 7.73 -1.76
N GLU A 223 -4.74 7.92 -2.13
CA GLU A 223 -5.17 8.59 -3.38
C GLU A 223 -6.24 9.63 -3.09
N PRO A 224 -5.92 10.72 -2.38
CA PRO A 224 -6.90 11.76 -2.07
C PRO A 224 -7.40 12.41 -3.36
N ARG A 225 -8.73 12.38 -3.60
CA ARG A 225 -9.30 12.81 -4.87
C ARG A 225 -10.74 13.28 -4.74
N MET A 226 -11.26 13.94 -5.77
CA MET A 226 -12.64 14.41 -5.86
C MET A 226 -13.59 13.26 -6.22
N LYS A 227 -13.69 12.25 -5.33
CA LYS A 227 -14.43 11.02 -5.55
C LYS A 227 -15.87 11.25 -6.00
N GLY A 228 -16.31 10.54 -7.04
CA GLY A 228 -17.66 10.61 -7.61
C GLY A 228 -17.93 11.82 -8.51
N THR A 229 -16.91 12.64 -8.78
CA THR A 229 -17.04 13.78 -9.71
C THR A 229 -16.39 13.48 -11.06
N GLY A 230 -16.69 14.32 -12.07
CA GLY A 230 -16.04 14.23 -13.38
C GLY A 230 -14.55 14.60 -13.36
N GLN A 231 -14.03 15.07 -12.23
CA GLN A 231 -12.64 15.48 -12.05
C GLN A 231 -11.83 14.50 -11.18
N GLU A 232 -12.43 13.39 -10.79
CA GLU A 232 -11.84 12.40 -9.89
C GLU A 232 -10.45 11.94 -10.36
N TRP A 233 -10.29 11.65 -11.65
CA TRP A 233 -9.06 11.10 -12.25
C TRP A 233 -8.41 12.02 -13.29
N THR A 234 -8.79 13.31 -13.32
CA THR A 234 -8.28 14.26 -14.32
C THR A 234 -7.43 15.39 -13.72
N GLY A 235 -6.88 15.15 -12.53
CA GLY A 235 -6.01 16.10 -11.81
C GLY A 235 -6.77 17.10 -10.94
N GLY A 236 -8.07 16.91 -10.70
CA GLY A 236 -8.88 17.72 -9.81
C GLY A 236 -8.96 19.21 -10.17
N THR A 237 -9.57 19.99 -9.29
CA THR A 237 -9.57 21.47 -9.39
C THR A 237 -8.32 22.09 -8.75
N PRO A 238 -7.98 23.36 -9.06
CA PRO A 238 -6.93 24.07 -8.32
C PRO A 238 -7.19 24.11 -6.81
N GLU A 239 -8.43 24.31 -6.37
CA GLU A 239 -8.84 24.27 -4.98
C GLU A 239 -8.57 22.91 -4.35
N ALA A 240 -8.96 21.81 -5.02
CA ALA A 240 -8.75 20.47 -4.51
C ALA A 240 -7.26 20.14 -4.33
N ARG A 241 -6.41 20.55 -5.28
CA ARG A 241 -4.95 20.39 -5.15
C ARG A 241 -4.37 21.16 -3.99
N GLU A 242 -4.85 22.41 -3.78
CA GLU A 242 -4.42 23.25 -2.66
C GLU A 242 -4.84 22.62 -1.32
N VAL A 243 -6.04 22.07 -1.22
CA VAL A 243 -6.50 21.36 0.00
C VAL A 243 -5.61 20.14 0.28
N ILE A 244 -5.21 19.40 -0.76
CA ILE A 244 -4.30 18.27 -0.57
C ILE A 244 -2.91 18.73 -0.12
N ASN A 245 -2.39 19.83 -0.67
CA ASN A 245 -1.14 20.43 -0.17
C ASN A 245 -1.24 20.77 1.32
N LYS A 246 -2.37 21.34 1.77
CA LYS A 246 -2.60 21.65 3.19
C LYS A 246 -2.67 20.41 4.04
N LEU A 247 -3.38 19.35 3.61
CA LEU A 247 -3.45 18.08 4.34
C LEU A 247 -2.08 17.39 4.44
N ASN A 248 -1.28 17.42 3.36
CA ASN A 248 0.09 16.92 3.38
C ASN A 248 0.98 17.70 4.37
N ALA A 249 0.87 19.02 4.40
CA ALA A 249 1.59 19.85 5.35
C ALA A 249 1.16 19.59 6.80
N ASP A 250 -0.13 19.42 7.03
CA ASP A 250 -0.69 19.06 8.34
C ASP A 250 -0.18 17.69 8.80
N PHE A 251 -0.12 16.70 7.91
CA PHE A 251 0.43 15.38 8.20
C PHE A 251 1.91 15.47 8.62
N VAL A 252 2.74 16.11 7.80
CA VAL A 252 4.17 16.26 8.09
C VAL A 252 4.38 16.97 9.43
N ALA A 253 3.73 18.10 9.65
CA ALA A 253 3.84 18.85 10.91
C ALA A 253 3.37 18.02 12.12
N THR A 254 2.32 17.21 11.93
CA THR A 254 1.79 16.35 13.01
C THR A 254 2.83 15.29 13.41
N ILE A 255 3.44 14.60 12.45
CA ILE A 255 4.44 13.56 12.76
C ILE A 255 5.70 14.18 13.37
N ARG A 256 6.18 15.31 12.84
CA ARG A 256 7.38 16.01 13.39
C ARG A 256 7.22 16.43 14.85
N ALA A 257 5.99 16.65 15.29
CA ALA A 257 5.67 17.01 16.68
C ALA A 257 5.57 15.80 17.63
N GLN A 258 5.65 14.55 17.13
CA GLN A 258 5.55 13.36 17.98
C GLN A 258 6.91 12.98 18.57
N SER A 259 6.88 12.10 19.57
CA SER A 259 8.07 11.58 20.28
C SER A 259 8.71 10.38 19.56
N GLY A 260 9.77 9.86 20.14
CA GLY A 260 10.52 8.70 19.64
C GLY A 260 11.26 9.05 18.36
N ASN A 261 11.23 8.14 17.39
CA ASN A 261 11.90 8.30 16.10
C ASN A 261 11.06 9.08 15.06
N ASN A 262 9.87 9.55 15.43
CA ASN A 262 8.96 10.24 14.51
C ASN A 262 9.51 11.58 13.97
N PRO A 263 10.24 12.41 14.74
CA PRO A 263 10.82 13.64 14.19
C PRO A 263 11.78 13.40 13.02
N ASP A 264 12.42 12.23 12.98
CA ASP A 264 13.43 11.85 11.97
C ASP A 264 12.91 10.85 10.93
N ARG A 265 11.66 10.42 11.04
CA ARG A 265 11.05 9.44 10.14
C ARG A 265 10.85 10.01 8.73
N CYS A 266 11.20 9.21 7.70
CA CYS A 266 10.81 9.55 6.34
C CYS A 266 9.30 9.42 6.15
N LEU A 267 8.71 10.40 5.48
CA LEU A 267 7.28 10.52 5.23
C LEU A 267 7.01 10.55 3.74
N MET A 268 5.93 9.90 3.30
CA MET A 268 5.47 9.95 1.92
C MET A 268 4.19 10.78 1.82
N ILE A 269 4.12 11.64 0.82
CA ILE A 269 2.96 12.49 0.54
C ILE A 269 2.49 12.32 -0.91
N PRO A 270 1.19 12.09 -1.13
CA PRO A 270 0.66 11.93 -2.47
C PRO A 270 0.32 13.27 -3.12
N THR A 271 0.35 13.31 -4.44
CA THR A 271 -0.36 14.29 -5.24
C THR A 271 -1.87 14.00 -5.23
N ILE A 272 -2.70 14.83 -5.86
CA ILE A 272 -4.11 14.48 -6.04
C ILE A 272 -4.24 13.17 -6.84
N ALA A 273 -5.01 12.21 -6.33
CA ALA A 273 -5.13 10.85 -6.83
C ALA A 273 -3.77 10.11 -6.93
N ALA A 274 -2.77 10.51 -6.19
CA ALA A 274 -1.37 10.09 -6.32
C ALA A 274 -0.86 10.12 -7.79
N SER A 275 -1.49 10.92 -8.66
CA SER A 275 -1.21 10.93 -10.09
C SER A 275 0.06 11.72 -10.41
N GLY A 276 0.92 11.15 -11.27
CA GLY A 276 2.07 11.84 -11.85
C GLY A 276 1.77 12.54 -13.18
N ASP A 277 0.50 12.63 -13.59
CA ASP A 277 0.11 13.35 -14.80
C ASP A 277 0.22 14.87 -14.58
N SER A 278 0.62 15.62 -15.61
CA SER A 278 0.91 17.07 -15.52
C SER A 278 -0.21 17.90 -14.90
N ALA A 279 -1.49 17.50 -15.10
CA ALA A 279 -2.62 18.19 -14.52
C ALA A 279 -2.66 18.07 -12.98
N ALA A 280 -2.31 16.90 -12.44
CA ALA A 280 -2.24 16.66 -11.00
C ALA A 280 -1.03 17.35 -10.36
N LEU A 281 0.08 17.45 -11.09
CA LEU A 281 1.31 18.08 -10.61
C LEU A 281 1.24 19.62 -10.59
N ASN A 282 0.28 20.21 -11.32
CA ASN A 282 0.14 21.65 -11.38
C ASN A 282 -0.29 22.25 -10.03
N GLY A 283 0.60 23.02 -9.41
CA GLY A 283 0.39 23.62 -8.09
C GLY A 283 0.63 22.67 -6.90
N PHE A 284 1.13 21.46 -7.14
CA PHE A 284 1.58 20.59 -6.05
C PHE A 284 2.82 21.18 -5.37
N THR A 285 2.80 21.18 -4.04
CA THR A 285 3.89 21.70 -3.21
C THR A 285 4.38 20.64 -2.24
N VAL A 286 5.69 20.57 -2.06
CA VAL A 286 6.32 19.69 -1.07
C VAL A 286 6.73 20.56 0.11
N PRO A 287 6.43 20.18 1.36
CA PRO A 287 6.94 20.87 2.54
C PRO A 287 8.48 20.97 2.53
N ASP A 288 9.01 22.04 3.09
CA ASP A 288 10.45 22.22 3.27
C ASP A 288 10.99 21.31 4.39
N ASP A 289 11.22 20.06 4.04
CA ASP A 289 11.62 18.99 4.97
C ASP A 289 12.38 17.93 4.15
N ASP A 290 13.64 17.67 4.53
CA ASP A 290 14.56 16.77 3.81
C ASP A 290 14.24 15.26 3.99
N LYS A 291 13.20 14.95 4.76
CA LYS A 291 12.71 13.59 5.00
C LYS A 291 11.34 13.32 4.37
N VAL A 292 10.98 14.14 3.36
CA VAL A 292 9.73 13.95 2.61
C VAL A 292 9.99 13.31 1.25
N ILE A 293 9.22 12.29 0.93
CA ILE A 293 9.19 11.53 -0.33
C ILE A 293 7.86 11.82 -1.02
N VAL A 294 7.84 12.00 -2.33
CA VAL A 294 6.59 12.10 -3.08
C VAL A 294 6.12 10.71 -3.50
N SER A 295 4.85 10.39 -3.20
CA SER A 295 4.18 9.15 -3.62
C SER A 295 3.44 9.36 -4.94
N ILE A 296 3.74 8.54 -5.95
CA ILE A 296 3.08 8.54 -7.24
C ILE A 296 2.53 7.13 -7.52
N HIS A 297 1.30 7.05 -8.04
CA HIS A 297 0.72 5.82 -8.56
C HIS A 297 0.66 5.90 -10.08
N ALA A 298 1.21 4.91 -10.78
CA ALA A 298 1.41 5.02 -12.22
C ALA A 298 1.20 3.69 -12.96
N TYR A 299 -0.08 3.36 -13.18
CA TYR A 299 -0.49 2.20 -13.97
C TYR A 299 -0.43 2.53 -15.48
N LYS A 300 0.77 2.47 -16.05
CA LYS A 300 1.06 2.87 -17.44
C LYS A 300 1.66 1.71 -18.27
N PRO A 301 1.32 1.61 -19.58
CA PRO A 301 0.26 2.36 -20.30
C PRO A 301 -1.13 2.00 -19.78
N TYR A 302 -2.01 2.99 -19.61
CA TYR A 302 -3.31 2.80 -18.95
C TYR A 302 -4.16 1.68 -19.59
N ASN A 303 -4.29 1.67 -20.90
CA ASN A 303 -5.11 0.66 -21.60
C ASN A 303 -4.56 -0.76 -21.47
N PHE A 304 -3.26 -0.92 -21.26
CA PHE A 304 -2.63 -2.22 -21.03
C PHE A 304 -2.66 -2.59 -19.55
N ALA A 305 -2.25 -1.66 -18.69
CA ALA A 305 -1.97 -1.91 -17.29
C ALA A 305 -3.22 -1.99 -16.41
N LEU A 306 -4.20 -1.07 -16.58
CA LEU A 306 -5.32 -0.90 -15.65
C LEU A 306 -6.71 -1.02 -16.29
N ASN A 307 -6.87 -0.67 -17.56
CA ASN A 307 -8.17 -0.74 -18.22
C ASN A 307 -8.57 -2.21 -18.47
N ILE A 308 -9.58 -2.71 -17.75
CA ILE A 308 -10.06 -4.11 -17.85
C ILE A 308 -10.43 -4.47 -19.30
N THR A 309 -11.02 -3.54 -20.05
CA THR A 309 -11.44 -3.74 -21.45
C THR A 309 -10.38 -3.30 -22.46
N GLY A 310 -9.21 -2.88 -22.00
CA GLY A 310 -8.11 -2.43 -22.84
C GLY A 310 -7.33 -3.57 -23.49
N THR A 311 -6.21 -3.23 -24.13
CA THR A 311 -5.37 -4.20 -24.84
C THR A 311 -4.68 -5.19 -23.88
N ALA A 312 -4.48 -6.41 -24.37
CA ALA A 312 -3.64 -7.42 -23.74
C ALA A 312 -2.22 -7.46 -24.37
N GLU A 313 -1.98 -6.70 -25.44
CA GLU A 313 -0.73 -6.66 -26.16
C GLU A 313 0.12 -5.47 -25.73
N PHE A 314 1.43 -5.65 -25.69
CA PHE A 314 2.41 -4.61 -25.42
C PHE A 314 3.61 -4.78 -26.36
N ASN A 315 3.94 -3.72 -27.07
CA ASN A 315 5.14 -3.61 -27.87
C ASN A 315 5.95 -2.40 -27.38
N VAL A 316 7.18 -2.62 -26.94
CA VAL A 316 8.03 -1.58 -26.35
C VAL A 316 8.15 -0.35 -27.26
N ASP A 317 8.40 -0.56 -28.55
CA ASP A 317 8.63 0.57 -29.48
C ASP A 317 7.37 1.41 -29.73
N ALA A 318 6.19 0.77 -29.68
CA ALA A 318 4.92 1.42 -29.96
C ALA A 318 4.26 1.99 -28.70
N ASP A 319 4.38 1.30 -27.55
CA ASP A 319 3.52 1.54 -26.38
C ASP A 319 4.23 2.20 -25.19
N LYS A 320 5.57 2.31 -25.21
CA LYS A 320 6.35 2.89 -24.11
C LYS A 320 6.05 4.36 -23.79
N GLY A 321 5.44 5.09 -24.72
CA GLY A 321 5.30 6.55 -24.63
C GLY A 321 4.61 7.06 -23.36
N GLU A 322 3.63 6.33 -22.81
CA GLU A 322 3.01 6.71 -21.51
C GLU A 322 3.97 6.47 -20.34
N ILE A 323 4.80 5.43 -20.39
CA ILE A 323 5.83 5.16 -19.36
C ILE A 323 6.89 6.27 -19.42
N ASP A 324 7.40 6.58 -20.59
CA ASP A 324 8.39 7.65 -20.79
C ASP A 324 7.85 9.01 -20.30
N THR A 325 6.58 9.29 -20.57
CA THR A 325 5.92 10.52 -20.14
C THR A 325 5.88 10.63 -18.62
N ILE A 326 5.47 9.57 -17.92
CA ILE A 326 5.38 9.60 -16.44
C ILE A 326 6.77 9.71 -15.81
N MET A 327 7.77 9.00 -16.34
CA MET A 327 9.15 9.08 -15.88
C MET A 327 9.74 10.48 -16.09
N ASN A 328 9.47 11.10 -17.24
CA ASN A 328 9.89 12.49 -17.49
C ASN A 328 9.17 13.50 -16.56
N ASN A 329 7.89 13.31 -16.29
CA ASN A 329 7.16 14.16 -15.34
C ASN A 329 7.76 14.04 -13.93
N ILE A 330 8.06 12.84 -13.46
CA ILE A 330 8.73 12.60 -12.18
C ILE A 330 10.10 13.30 -12.16
N LYS A 331 10.90 13.08 -13.19
CA LYS A 331 12.23 13.70 -13.30
C LYS A 331 12.17 15.22 -13.21
N THR A 332 11.37 15.85 -14.07
CA THR A 332 11.36 17.31 -14.20
C THR A 332 10.66 18.05 -13.05
N ASN A 333 9.64 17.44 -12.45
CA ASN A 333 8.91 18.08 -11.36
C ASN A 333 9.55 17.85 -9.99
N PHE A 334 10.27 16.75 -9.80
CA PHE A 334 10.79 16.34 -8.49
C PHE A 334 12.30 16.08 -8.49
N LEU A 335 12.82 15.11 -9.25
CA LEU A 335 14.20 14.67 -9.13
C LEU A 335 15.20 15.75 -9.49
N ASP A 336 14.95 16.56 -10.54
CA ASP A 336 15.79 17.70 -10.93
C ASP A 336 15.81 18.81 -9.86
N LYS A 337 14.92 18.74 -8.86
CA LYS A 337 14.86 19.64 -7.69
C LYS A 337 15.37 19.00 -6.41
N GLY A 338 15.92 17.79 -6.49
CA GLY A 338 16.41 17.03 -5.34
C GLY A 338 15.34 16.39 -4.48
N ILE A 339 14.08 16.32 -4.95
CA ILE A 339 12.95 15.73 -4.23
C ILE A 339 12.85 14.24 -4.63
N PRO A 340 12.98 13.29 -3.69
CA PRO A 340 12.88 11.87 -3.99
C PRO A 340 11.43 11.44 -4.24
N VAL A 341 11.26 10.45 -5.11
CA VAL A 341 9.95 9.89 -5.47
C VAL A 341 9.97 8.37 -5.30
N VAL A 342 8.87 7.82 -4.82
CA VAL A 342 8.57 6.39 -4.87
C VAL A 342 7.30 6.21 -5.69
N ILE A 343 7.32 5.30 -6.67
CA ILE A 343 6.09 4.86 -7.30
C ILE A 343 5.44 3.84 -6.35
N GLY A 344 4.51 4.35 -5.52
CA GLY A 344 3.84 3.60 -4.44
C GLY A 344 2.91 2.51 -4.95
N GLU A 345 2.38 2.68 -6.18
CA GLU A 345 1.61 1.65 -6.86
C GLU A 345 1.85 1.67 -8.37
N TYR A 346 2.10 0.48 -8.91
CA TYR A 346 2.07 0.18 -10.33
C TYR A 346 1.75 -1.30 -10.53
N GLY A 347 1.41 -1.69 -11.72
CA GLY A 347 1.16 -3.08 -12.07
C GLY A 347 0.60 -3.21 -13.49
N MET A 348 0.55 -4.44 -13.98
CA MET A 348 -0.10 -4.80 -15.25
C MET A 348 -1.06 -5.95 -14.98
N MET A 349 -2.36 -5.71 -15.21
CA MET A 349 -3.40 -6.73 -15.01
C MET A 349 -3.15 -7.97 -15.86
N ASN A 350 -3.43 -9.13 -15.29
CA ASN A 350 -3.47 -10.36 -16.04
C ASN A 350 -4.68 -10.38 -16.99
N LYS A 351 -4.40 -10.43 -18.27
CA LYS A 351 -5.36 -10.62 -19.39
C LYS A 351 -5.01 -11.87 -20.19
N ASN A 352 -4.42 -12.90 -19.54
CA ASN A 352 -3.82 -14.09 -20.13
C ASN A 352 -2.65 -13.74 -21.11
N ASN A 353 -1.80 -12.81 -20.72
CA ASN A 353 -0.79 -12.16 -21.53
C ASN A 353 0.57 -12.06 -20.81
N THR A 354 1.00 -13.14 -20.17
CA THR A 354 2.18 -13.15 -19.28
C THR A 354 3.44 -12.62 -19.97
N GLU A 355 3.71 -13.01 -21.22
CA GLU A 355 4.88 -12.52 -21.98
C GLU A 355 4.84 -11.00 -22.20
N ALA A 356 3.68 -10.45 -22.56
CA ALA A 356 3.50 -9.01 -22.75
C ALA A 356 3.65 -8.26 -21.41
N ARG A 357 3.15 -8.83 -20.31
CA ARG A 357 3.34 -8.29 -18.95
C ARG A 357 4.82 -8.28 -18.55
N ALA A 358 5.55 -9.35 -18.82
CA ALA A 358 6.98 -9.44 -18.54
C ALA A 358 7.79 -8.40 -19.33
N ALA A 359 7.48 -8.21 -20.62
CA ALA A 359 8.12 -7.19 -21.45
C ALA A 359 7.82 -5.76 -20.97
N ALA A 360 6.56 -5.48 -20.62
CA ALA A 360 6.16 -4.17 -20.08
C ALA A 360 6.80 -3.90 -18.71
N LEU A 361 6.86 -4.91 -17.83
CA LEU A 361 7.50 -4.83 -16.52
C LEU A 361 9.00 -4.54 -16.63
N ASP A 362 9.70 -5.26 -17.55
CA ASP A 362 11.14 -5.08 -17.76
C ASP A 362 11.44 -3.64 -18.24
N TYR A 363 10.68 -3.14 -19.20
CA TYR A 363 10.82 -1.75 -19.66
C TYR A 363 10.53 -0.74 -18.56
N TYR A 364 9.44 -0.93 -17.81
CA TYR A 364 9.02 -0.03 -16.74
C TYR A 364 10.08 0.08 -15.64
N LEU A 365 10.56 -1.06 -15.14
CA LEU A 365 11.58 -1.10 -14.10
C LEU A 365 12.94 -0.59 -14.59
N SER A 366 13.29 -0.81 -15.85
CA SER A 366 14.50 -0.24 -16.46
C SER A 366 14.46 1.29 -16.45
N ALA A 367 13.36 1.87 -16.94
CA ALA A 367 13.19 3.33 -16.98
C ALA A 367 13.16 3.96 -15.58
N ALA A 368 12.52 3.30 -14.61
CA ALA A 368 12.49 3.75 -13.22
C ALA A 368 13.88 3.66 -12.54
N LYS A 369 14.61 2.54 -12.77
CA LYS A 369 15.97 2.34 -12.22
C LYS A 369 16.97 3.40 -12.74
N GLU A 370 16.88 3.79 -14.01
CA GLU A 370 17.72 4.86 -14.59
C GLU A 370 17.54 6.19 -13.86
N LEU A 371 16.36 6.43 -13.30
CA LEU A 371 16.05 7.63 -12.52
C LEU A 371 16.27 7.45 -11.01
N GLY A 372 16.59 6.25 -10.53
CA GLY A 372 16.68 5.94 -9.11
C GLY A 372 15.32 5.98 -8.40
N VAL A 373 14.24 5.65 -9.09
CA VAL A 373 12.86 5.64 -8.58
C VAL A 373 12.42 4.22 -8.22
N PRO A 374 12.31 3.85 -6.94
CA PRO A 374 11.76 2.57 -6.54
C PRO A 374 10.29 2.44 -6.91
N CYS A 375 9.87 1.22 -7.28
CA CYS A 375 8.50 0.95 -7.68
C CYS A 375 7.91 -0.19 -6.85
N VAL A 376 6.69 -0.01 -6.35
CA VAL A 376 5.98 -0.97 -5.51
C VAL A 376 4.83 -1.59 -6.29
N TRP A 377 4.94 -2.89 -6.60
CA TRP A 377 3.91 -3.61 -7.35
C TRP A 377 2.65 -3.77 -6.51
N TRP A 378 1.50 -3.45 -7.10
CA TRP A 378 0.20 -3.69 -6.49
C TRP A 378 -0.19 -5.17 -6.64
N ASP A 379 -0.05 -5.95 -5.58
CA ASP A 379 -0.50 -7.34 -5.54
C ASP A 379 -1.78 -7.45 -4.72
N ASN A 380 -2.92 -7.57 -5.38
CA ASN A 380 -4.21 -7.70 -4.72
C ASN A 380 -4.66 -9.16 -4.47
N GLY A 381 -3.81 -10.15 -4.79
CA GLY A 381 -4.11 -11.57 -4.64
C GLY A 381 -5.14 -12.11 -5.63
N ALA A 382 -5.58 -11.32 -6.62
CA ALA A 382 -6.51 -11.75 -7.64
C ALA A 382 -5.76 -12.14 -8.93
N PHE A 383 -6.05 -13.32 -9.46
CA PHE A 383 -5.32 -13.90 -10.62
C PHE A 383 -6.18 -14.02 -11.86
N ASP A 384 -7.49 -14.13 -11.71
CA ASP A 384 -8.46 -14.33 -12.78
C ASP A 384 -9.81 -13.69 -12.44
N GLY A 385 -10.73 -13.71 -13.38
CA GLY A 385 -12.05 -13.10 -13.22
C GLY A 385 -12.22 -11.82 -14.01
N ASN A 386 -13.32 -11.11 -13.74
CA ASN A 386 -13.67 -9.89 -14.48
C ASN A 386 -13.29 -8.59 -13.74
N GLY A 387 -12.46 -8.70 -12.72
CA GLY A 387 -11.96 -7.57 -11.93
C GLY A 387 -10.52 -7.22 -12.26
N GLU A 388 -9.92 -6.50 -11.37
CA GLU A 388 -8.50 -6.14 -11.41
C GLU A 388 -7.66 -7.33 -10.94
N ASN A 389 -6.92 -7.94 -11.85
CA ASN A 389 -6.14 -9.16 -11.62
C ASN A 389 -4.64 -8.82 -11.59
N PHE A 390 -4.17 -8.30 -10.46
CA PHE A 390 -2.76 -7.91 -10.25
C PHE A 390 -1.96 -8.92 -9.44
N GLY A 391 -2.60 -9.97 -8.93
CA GLY A 391 -1.96 -10.97 -8.08
C GLY A 391 -0.71 -11.59 -8.69
N LEU A 392 0.33 -11.71 -7.90
CA LEU A 392 1.57 -12.43 -8.21
C LEU A 392 1.74 -13.64 -7.31
N LEU A 393 1.53 -13.46 -6.00
CA LEU A 393 1.71 -14.47 -4.97
C LEU A 393 0.37 -15.10 -4.58
N ASP A 394 0.23 -16.40 -4.79
CA ASP A 394 -0.83 -17.18 -4.14
C ASP A 394 -0.52 -17.30 -2.64
N ARG A 395 -1.16 -16.43 -1.87
CA ARG A 395 -0.90 -16.30 -0.43
C ARG A 395 -1.34 -17.51 0.39
N SER A 396 -2.24 -18.33 -0.16
CA SER A 396 -2.70 -19.56 0.51
C SER A 396 -1.67 -20.69 0.47
N THR A 397 -0.82 -20.68 -0.55
CA THR A 397 0.22 -21.69 -0.81
C THR A 397 1.63 -21.14 -0.74
N CYS A 398 1.78 -19.81 -0.60
CA CYS A 398 3.07 -19.11 -0.69
C CYS A 398 3.83 -19.42 -2.00
N THR A 399 3.10 -19.45 -3.14
CA THR A 399 3.65 -19.80 -4.45
C THR A 399 3.48 -18.66 -5.46
N TRP A 400 4.53 -18.29 -6.16
CA TRP A 400 4.48 -17.32 -7.24
C TRP A 400 3.80 -17.91 -8.48
N LYS A 401 2.78 -17.22 -9.00
CA LYS A 401 1.97 -17.70 -10.14
C LYS A 401 2.62 -17.48 -11.50
N TYR A 402 3.51 -16.50 -11.63
CA TYR A 402 4.09 -16.08 -12.90
C TYR A 402 5.61 -16.06 -12.79
N PRO A 403 6.30 -17.20 -13.01
CA PRO A 403 7.76 -17.27 -12.95
C PRO A 403 8.46 -16.27 -13.88
N GLU A 404 7.86 -16.00 -15.04
CA GLU A 404 8.39 -15.07 -16.05
C GLU A 404 8.48 -13.63 -15.51
N LEU A 405 7.46 -13.18 -14.74
CA LEU A 405 7.50 -11.88 -14.08
C LEU A 405 8.52 -11.87 -12.93
N MET A 406 8.59 -12.98 -12.19
CA MET A 406 9.57 -13.11 -11.09
C MET A 406 11.02 -13.09 -11.61
N ASP A 407 11.28 -13.63 -12.79
CA ASP A 407 12.59 -13.56 -13.41
C ASP A 407 12.94 -12.11 -13.84
N VAL A 408 11.94 -11.29 -14.22
CA VAL A 408 12.15 -9.86 -14.41
C VAL A 408 12.46 -9.16 -13.10
N PHE A 409 11.68 -9.37 -12.05
CA PHE A 409 11.93 -8.74 -10.74
C PHE A 409 13.34 -9.02 -10.22
N LYS A 410 13.84 -10.24 -10.35
CA LYS A 410 15.21 -10.62 -9.92
C LYS A 410 16.30 -9.76 -10.54
N LYS A 411 16.15 -9.29 -11.80
CA LYS A 411 17.12 -8.40 -12.46
C LYS A 411 17.25 -7.04 -11.75
N TYR A 412 16.22 -6.63 -11.01
CA TYR A 412 16.14 -5.33 -10.36
C TYR A 412 16.23 -5.41 -8.84
N ALA A 413 16.33 -6.61 -8.27
CA ALA A 413 16.52 -6.85 -6.85
C ALA A 413 17.99 -6.66 -6.40
N GLU A 414 18.94 -6.71 -7.34
CA GLU A 414 20.39 -6.58 -7.09
C GLU A 414 20.92 -5.15 -7.01
#